data_9dd308b6339e8306985c4a8fd9508445
#
_entry.id   9dd308b6339e8306985c4a8fd9508445
#
_cell.length_a   1.000
_cell.length_b   1.000
_cell.length_c   1.000
_cell.angle_alpha   90.00
_cell.angle_beta   90.00
_cell.angle_gamma   90.00
#
_symmetry.space_group_name_H-M   'P 1'
#
loop_
_entity.id
_entity.type
_entity.pdbx_description
1 polymer ?
#
loop_
_entity_poly.entity_id
_entity_poly.type
_entity_poly.pdbx_seq_one_letter_code
_entity_poly.pdbx_strand_id
1 'polypeptide(L)'
;TAPHAEPALPMRPLRYEFGGGEDDWNRLAAGIIAGHIIECGAQCSGGNCLYDWRSIPNLADVGYPIVEGRADGTFTVTKHPGTGGRVSVPTITEQLLYEMGDPRAYITPDVVADFTTIQLADDGPDRVRVFGIQGRPATDKLKVSIAYRSGFKAVGTLIYSWPDALEKAQHADRILRERLDRLGLSFDRILTEFVGVSATHGALTPSEHEAGEVQLRVGVGAGDRATVERFTREIAPLVLNGPPSVTGFAGGRPKVEEIVAYWP
;
A
#
# COMPACT_ATOMS: atom_id res chain seq x y z
N THR A 1 7.10 -7.98 5.94
CA THR A 1 6.84 -9.04 4.96
C THR A 1 7.87 -8.95 3.87
N ALA A 2 8.51 -10.04 3.55
CA ALA A 2 9.36 -10.10 2.36
C ALA A 2 8.41 -10.25 1.15
N PRO A 3 8.18 -9.22 0.35
CA PRO A 3 7.19 -9.26 -0.72
C PRO A 3 7.51 -10.28 -1.81
N HIS A 4 8.67 -10.93 -1.73
CA HIS A 4 9.14 -11.86 -2.76
C HIS A 4 9.15 -13.34 -2.34
N ALA A 5 8.72 -13.68 -1.12
CA ALA A 5 8.62 -15.07 -0.69
C ALA A 5 7.34 -15.75 -1.17
N GLU A 6 6.23 -15.02 -1.19
CA GLU A 6 4.92 -15.52 -1.60
C GLU A 6 4.81 -15.82 -3.10
N PRO A 7 5.33 -15.00 -4.03
CA PRO A 7 5.32 -15.31 -5.45
C PRO A 7 6.03 -16.62 -5.83
N ALA A 8 6.98 -17.08 -5.03
CA ALA A 8 7.66 -18.33 -5.28
C ALA A 8 6.84 -19.59 -4.96
N LEU A 9 5.75 -19.47 -4.18
CA LEU A 9 4.92 -20.62 -3.79
C LEU A 9 4.31 -21.37 -4.97
N PRO A 10 3.70 -20.74 -5.99
CA PRO A 10 3.16 -21.45 -7.16
C PRO A 10 4.22 -22.07 -8.05
N MET A 11 5.44 -21.54 -8.07
CA MET A 11 6.53 -22.05 -8.92
C MET A 11 6.87 -23.50 -8.57
N ARG A 12 6.94 -23.85 -7.29
CA ARG A 12 7.31 -25.21 -6.85
C ARG A 12 6.30 -26.29 -7.24
N PRO A 13 4.98 -26.13 -7.01
CA PRO A 13 3.97 -27.06 -7.49
C PRO A 13 3.97 -27.20 -9.02
N LEU A 14 4.08 -26.10 -9.76
CA LEU A 14 4.12 -26.14 -11.21
C LEU A 14 5.34 -26.88 -11.74
N ARG A 15 6.52 -26.66 -11.14
CA ARG A 15 7.74 -27.41 -11.48
C ARG A 15 7.63 -28.90 -11.16
N TYR A 16 7.03 -29.23 -10.00
CA TYR A 16 6.83 -30.62 -9.60
C TYR A 16 5.89 -31.37 -10.54
N GLU A 17 4.76 -30.77 -10.90
CA GLU A 17 3.72 -31.38 -11.73
C GLU A 17 4.13 -31.50 -13.20
N PHE A 18 4.71 -30.43 -13.77
CA PHE A 18 5.00 -30.38 -15.20
C PHE A 18 6.47 -30.65 -15.54
N GLY A 19 7.31 -30.89 -14.56
CA GLY A 19 8.74 -30.97 -14.76
C GLY A 19 9.36 -29.63 -15.12
N GLY A 20 10.62 -29.59 -15.40
CA GLY A 20 11.37 -28.39 -15.79
C GLY A 20 12.80 -28.44 -15.30
N GLY A 21 13.75 -28.08 -16.17
CA GLY A 21 15.16 -27.95 -15.82
C GLY A 21 15.40 -26.76 -14.86
N GLU A 22 16.54 -26.77 -14.22
CA GLU A 22 16.96 -25.63 -13.37
C GLU A 22 17.16 -24.37 -14.19
N ASP A 23 17.39 -24.51 -15.50
CA ASP A 23 17.64 -23.42 -16.45
C ASP A 23 16.41 -23.05 -17.31
N ASP A 24 15.22 -23.54 -16.96
CA ASP A 24 13.97 -23.19 -17.64
C ASP A 24 13.43 -21.84 -17.10
N TRP A 25 14.19 -20.77 -17.37
CA TRP A 25 13.94 -19.45 -16.82
C TRP A 25 12.56 -18.90 -17.15
N ASN A 26 11.99 -19.24 -18.32
CA ASN A 26 10.67 -18.76 -18.71
C ASN A 26 9.57 -19.41 -17.86
N ARG A 27 9.65 -20.72 -17.60
CA ARG A 27 8.69 -21.41 -16.72
C ARG A 27 8.85 -20.99 -15.26
N LEU A 28 10.08 -20.77 -14.78
CA LEU A 28 10.32 -20.24 -13.46
C LEU A 28 9.71 -18.86 -13.31
N ALA A 29 9.91 -17.98 -14.31
CA ALA A 29 9.28 -16.64 -14.33
C ALA A 29 7.75 -16.74 -14.37
N ALA A 30 7.18 -17.68 -15.13
CA ALA A 30 5.73 -17.90 -15.15
C ALA A 30 5.18 -18.26 -13.77
N GLY A 31 5.87 -19.11 -13.02
CA GLY A 31 5.50 -19.44 -11.64
C GLY A 31 5.56 -18.24 -10.70
N ILE A 32 6.58 -17.37 -10.85
CA ILE A 32 6.69 -16.12 -10.08
C ILE A 32 5.54 -15.16 -10.41
N ILE A 33 5.22 -14.98 -11.69
CA ILE A 33 4.13 -14.09 -12.13
C ILE A 33 2.77 -14.63 -11.67
N ALA A 34 2.55 -15.94 -11.75
CA ALA A 34 1.36 -16.56 -11.17
C ALA A 34 1.24 -16.28 -9.66
N GLY A 35 2.35 -16.35 -8.92
CA GLY A 35 2.41 -16.01 -7.52
C GLY A 35 2.08 -14.54 -7.26
N HIS A 36 2.66 -13.63 -8.02
CA HIS A 36 2.38 -12.20 -7.93
C HIS A 36 0.89 -11.88 -8.16
N ILE A 37 0.23 -12.60 -9.08
CA ILE A 37 -1.19 -12.40 -9.35
C ILE A 37 -2.07 -12.85 -8.17
N ILE A 38 -1.71 -13.88 -7.44
CA ILE A 38 -2.53 -14.43 -6.36
C ILE A 38 -2.17 -13.91 -4.96
N GLU A 39 -1.05 -13.22 -4.78
CA GLU A 39 -0.57 -12.83 -3.46
C GLU A 39 -1.42 -11.75 -2.77
N CYS A 40 -2.02 -10.83 -3.53
CA CYS A 40 -2.78 -9.69 -2.99
C CYS A 40 -4.29 -10.00 -2.84
N GLY A 41 -4.63 -11.23 -2.51
CA GLY A 41 -6.01 -11.63 -2.29
C GLY A 41 -6.87 -11.42 -3.54
N ALA A 42 -7.96 -10.66 -3.42
CA ALA A 42 -8.93 -10.47 -4.50
C ALA A 42 -8.63 -9.25 -5.41
N GLN A 43 -7.44 -8.66 -5.36
CA GLN A 43 -7.14 -7.49 -6.20
C GLN A 43 -7.28 -7.81 -7.69
N CYS A 44 -6.72 -8.91 -8.16
CA CYS A 44 -6.87 -9.31 -9.56
C CYS A 44 -8.31 -9.75 -9.94
N SER A 45 -9.19 -9.95 -8.96
CA SER A 45 -10.62 -10.19 -9.17
C SER A 45 -11.46 -8.91 -9.02
N GLY A 46 -10.84 -7.73 -9.02
CA GLY A 46 -11.52 -6.43 -8.99
C GLY A 46 -11.57 -5.76 -7.62
N GLY A 47 -10.97 -6.34 -6.57
CA GLY A 47 -10.70 -5.62 -5.34
C GLY A 47 -9.75 -4.45 -5.60
N ASN A 48 -9.99 -3.29 -5.02
CA ASN A 48 -9.18 -2.07 -5.24
C ASN A 48 -9.06 -1.63 -6.72
N CYS A 49 -10.02 -2.03 -7.59
CA CYS A 49 -9.99 -1.72 -9.02
C CYS A 49 -10.12 -0.22 -9.26
N LEU A 50 -9.15 0.39 -9.92
CA LEU A 50 -9.15 1.80 -10.26
C LEU A 50 -9.94 2.07 -11.56
N TYR A 51 -9.86 1.17 -12.53
CA TYR A 51 -10.40 1.35 -13.87
C TYR A 51 -11.93 1.54 -13.89
N ASP A 52 -12.66 0.62 -13.26
CA ASP A 52 -14.14 0.67 -13.21
C ASP A 52 -14.67 -0.05 -11.96
N TRP A 53 -14.33 0.44 -10.78
CA TRP A 53 -14.71 -0.19 -9.52
C TRP A 53 -16.22 -0.30 -9.31
N ARG A 54 -17.01 0.61 -9.93
CA ARG A 54 -18.49 0.62 -9.81
C ARG A 54 -19.14 -0.55 -10.52
N SER A 55 -18.49 -1.10 -11.56
CA SER A 55 -19.00 -2.24 -12.32
C SER A 55 -18.61 -3.60 -11.73
N ILE A 56 -17.74 -3.61 -10.70
CA ILE A 56 -17.32 -4.85 -10.05
C ILE A 56 -18.47 -5.37 -9.19
N PRO A 57 -19.02 -6.57 -9.47
CA PRO A 57 -20.17 -7.07 -8.75
C PRO A 57 -19.78 -7.60 -7.36
N ASN A 58 -20.65 -7.37 -6.38
CA ASN A 58 -20.62 -8.01 -5.06
C ASN A 58 -19.24 -8.12 -4.41
N LEU A 59 -18.59 -6.97 -4.14
CA LEU A 59 -17.28 -6.95 -3.46
C LEU A 59 -17.31 -7.51 -2.04
N ALA A 60 -18.51 -7.61 -1.40
CA ALA A 60 -18.63 -8.22 -0.08
C ALA A 60 -18.40 -9.74 -0.08
N ASP A 61 -18.53 -10.38 -1.24
CA ASP A 61 -18.32 -11.82 -1.46
C ASP A 61 -17.36 -12.04 -2.63
N VAL A 62 -16.31 -11.20 -2.73
CA VAL A 62 -15.36 -11.26 -3.85
C VAL A 62 -14.57 -12.56 -3.84
N GLY A 63 -14.52 -13.23 -5.00
CA GLY A 63 -13.76 -14.47 -5.16
C GLY A 63 -12.27 -14.21 -5.30
N TYR A 64 -11.47 -15.01 -4.60
CA TYR A 64 -10.01 -14.98 -4.75
C TYR A 64 -9.59 -15.65 -6.07
N PRO A 65 -8.43 -15.26 -6.61
CA PRO A 65 -7.94 -15.80 -7.86
C PRO A 65 -7.54 -17.26 -7.77
N ILE A 66 -7.77 -17.95 -8.88
CA ILE A 66 -7.30 -19.32 -9.12
C ILE A 66 -6.43 -19.29 -10.36
N VAL A 67 -5.26 -19.89 -10.30
CA VAL A 67 -4.36 -20.06 -11.46
C VAL A 67 -4.43 -21.50 -11.95
N GLU A 68 -4.79 -21.67 -13.22
CA GLU A 68 -4.80 -22.94 -13.94
C GLU A 68 -3.56 -23.01 -14.84
N GLY A 69 -2.50 -23.64 -14.34
CA GLY A 69 -1.21 -23.76 -15.05
C GLY A 69 -1.22 -24.79 -16.16
N ARG A 70 -0.34 -24.62 -17.15
CA ARG A 70 -0.07 -25.56 -18.25
C ARG A 70 1.42 -25.90 -18.33
N ALA A 71 1.72 -27.04 -18.95
CA ALA A 71 3.08 -27.54 -19.09
C ALA A 71 4.01 -26.63 -19.90
N ASP A 72 3.46 -25.78 -20.77
CA ASP A 72 4.22 -24.82 -21.58
C ASP A 72 4.56 -23.51 -20.83
N GLY A 73 4.18 -23.39 -19.55
CA GLY A 73 4.38 -22.20 -18.74
C GLY A 73 3.30 -21.13 -18.90
N THR A 74 2.34 -21.34 -19.80
CA THR A 74 1.15 -20.45 -19.87
C THR A 74 0.16 -20.85 -18.79
N PHE A 75 -0.70 -19.90 -18.37
CA PHE A 75 -1.76 -20.20 -17.41
C PHE A 75 -3.00 -19.34 -17.65
N THR A 76 -4.12 -19.77 -17.09
CA THR A 76 -5.36 -18.99 -17.07
C THR A 76 -5.64 -18.57 -15.63
N VAL A 77 -5.98 -17.31 -15.45
CA VAL A 77 -6.47 -16.79 -14.16
C VAL A 77 -7.98 -16.78 -14.19
N THR A 78 -8.59 -17.32 -13.13
CA THR A 78 -10.03 -17.34 -12.92
C THR A 78 -10.34 -17.14 -11.43
N LYS A 79 -11.59 -17.29 -11.02
CA LYS A 79 -12.02 -17.27 -9.61
C LYS A 79 -13.03 -18.37 -9.34
N HIS A 80 -13.35 -18.59 -8.06
CA HIS A 80 -14.34 -19.58 -7.70
C HIS A 80 -15.74 -19.23 -8.28
N PRO A 81 -16.41 -20.20 -8.94
CA PRO A 81 -17.75 -19.98 -9.45
C PRO A 81 -18.74 -19.55 -8.37
N GLY A 82 -19.66 -18.64 -8.71
CA GLY A 82 -20.70 -18.16 -7.81
C GLY A 82 -20.27 -17.07 -6.85
N THR A 83 -18.97 -16.68 -6.81
CA THR A 83 -18.47 -15.56 -6.02
C THR A 83 -18.61 -14.23 -6.77
N GLY A 84 -18.60 -13.12 -6.03
CA GLY A 84 -18.49 -11.76 -6.56
C GLY A 84 -17.14 -11.48 -7.18
N GLY A 85 -16.94 -10.23 -7.60
CA GLY A 85 -15.75 -9.83 -8.32
C GLY A 85 -15.82 -10.11 -9.82
N ARG A 86 -14.77 -9.71 -10.53
CA ARG A 86 -14.59 -9.92 -11.97
C ARG A 86 -13.13 -10.14 -12.30
N VAL A 87 -12.82 -11.24 -12.99
CA VAL A 87 -11.50 -11.47 -13.58
C VAL A 87 -11.54 -11.02 -15.04
N SER A 88 -10.72 -10.06 -15.38
CA SER A 88 -10.65 -9.45 -16.70
C SER A 88 -9.24 -8.95 -17.00
N VAL A 89 -8.93 -8.65 -18.24
CA VAL A 89 -7.64 -8.07 -18.62
C VAL A 89 -7.31 -6.82 -17.80
N PRO A 90 -8.22 -5.83 -17.61
CA PRO A 90 -7.92 -4.67 -16.74
C PRO A 90 -7.60 -5.04 -15.29
N THR A 91 -8.37 -5.92 -14.64
CA THR A 91 -8.14 -6.27 -13.23
C THR A 91 -6.83 -7.05 -13.02
N ILE A 92 -6.46 -7.91 -13.95
CA ILE A 92 -5.15 -8.58 -13.94
C ILE A 92 -4.02 -7.58 -14.19
N THR A 93 -4.20 -6.63 -15.11
CA THR A 93 -3.19 -5.59 -15.38
C THR A 93 -2.93 -4.74 -14.14
N GLU A 94 -3.97 -4.34 -13.40
CA GLU A 94 -3.81 -3.57 -12.17
C GLU A 94 -3.02 -4.36 -11.10
N GLN A 95 -3.27 -5.66 -10.97
CA GLN A 95 -2.48 -6.52 -10.08
C GLN A 95 -1.03 -6.64 -10.54
N LEU A 96 -0.78 -6.81 -11.84
CA LEU A 96 0.59 -6.91 -12.36
C LEU A 96 1.41 -5.63 -12.15
N LEU A 97 0.75 -4.48 -12.09
CA LEU A 97 1.40 -3.19 -11.84
C LEU A 97 1.54 -2.87 -10.33
N TYR A 98 0.90 -3.64 -9.47
CA TYR A 98 0.90 -3.37 -8.04
C TYR A 98 2.26 -3.69 -7.40
N GLU A 99 2.76 -2.78 -6.56
CA GLU A 99 4.08 -2.89 -5.89
C GLU A 99 5.25 -3.18 -6.86
N MET A 100 5.14 -2.70 -8.10
CA MET A 100 6.13 -2.93 -9.15
C MET A 100 7.26 -1.90 -9.11
N GLY A 101 8.50 -2.39 -9.05
CA GLY A 101 9.70 -1.58 -9.23
C GLY A 101 10.08 -1.46 -10.73
N ASP A 102 11.23 -1.97 -11.15
CA ASP A 102 11.56 -2.06 -12.59
C ASP A 102 10.86 -3.30 -13.19
N PRO A 103 9.84 -3.11 -14.04
CA PRO A 103 9.11 -4.23 -14.63
C PRO A 103 9.96 -5.10 -15.54
N ARG A 104 11.10 -4.60 -16.05
CA ARG A 104 12.02 -5.38 -16.88
C ARG A 104 12.93 -6.30 -16.07
N ALA A 105 12.94 -6.12 -14.76
CA ALA A 105 13.85 -6.84 -13.88
C ALA A 105 13.20 -7.09 -12.51
N TYR A 106 12.16 -7.90 -12.47
CA TYR A 106 11.57 -8.35 -11.22
C TYR A 106 12.47 -9.46 -10.63
N ILE A 107 13.33 -9.05 -9.70
CA ILE A 107 14.39 -9.91 -9.15
C ILE A 107 13.83 -10.78 -8.02
N THR A 108 13.96 -12.10 -8.18
CA THR A 108 13.69 -13.08 -7.12
C THR A 108 14.94 -13.94 -6.89
N PRO A 109 14.99 -14.73 -5.81
CA PRO A 109 16.12 -15.63 -5.58
C PRO A 109 16.32 -16.68 -6.69
N ASP A 110 15.26 -17.04 -7.42
CA ASP A 110 15.27 -18.16 -8.37
C ASP A 110 15.40 -17.69 -9.82
N VAL A 111 14.89 -16.50 -10.15
CA VAL A 111 14.82 -15.99 -11.53
C VAL A 111 14.62 -14.48 -11.54
N VAL A 112 15.06 -13.83 -12.60
CA VAL A 112 14.67 -12.44 -12.91
C VAL A 112 13.58 -12.47 -13.96
N ALA A 113 12.34 -12.12 -13.58
CA ALA A 113 11.20 -12.11 -14.49
C ALA A 113 11.07 -10.75 -15.21
N ASP A 114 10.72 -10.78 -16.48
CA ASP A 114 10.42 -9.59 -17.29
C ASP A 114 8.91 -9.43 -17.47
N PHE A 115 8.31 -8.54 -16.67
CA PHE A 115 6.89 -8.26 -16.70
C PHE A 115 6.44 -7.53 -17.97
N THR A 116 7.37 -6.89 -18.68
CA THR A 116 7.03 -6.18 -19.94
C THR A 116 6.74 -7.12 -21.12
N THR A 117 7.09 -8.40 -20.97
CA THR A 117 6.83 -9.42 -21.99
C THR A 117 5.47 -10.09 -21.86
N ILE A 118 4.80 -9.90 -20.71
CA ILE A 118 3.52 -10.53 -20.40
C ILE A 118 2.46 -10.10 -21.41
N GLN A 119 1.73 -11.08 -21.90
CA GLN A 119 0.57 -10.89 -22.77
C GLN A 119 -0.67 -11.44 -22.08
N LEU A 120 -1.77 -10.72 -22.18
CA LEU A 120 -3.06 -11.06 -21.60
C LEU A 120 -4.11 -11.18 -22.72
N ALA A 121 -4.95 -12.20 -22.63
CA ALA A 121 -6.07 -12.38 -23.54
C ALA A 121 -7.29 -12.91 -22.80
N ASP A 122 -8.48 -12.42 -23.16
CA ASP A 122 -9.73 -12.97 -22.63
C ASP A 122 -9.87 -14.45 -23.04
N ASP A 123 -10.26 -15.30 -22.07
CA ASP A 123 -10.43 -16.75 -22.23
C ASP A 123 -11.82 -17.18 -21.74
N GLY A 124 -12.81 -16.31 -21.90
CA GLY A 124 -14.19 -16.48 -21.46
C GLY A 124 -14.56 -15.64 -20.23
N PRO A 125 -15.78 -15.74 -19.74
CA PRO A 125 -16.24 -14.99 -18.55
C PRO A 125 -15.40 -15.31 -17.32
N ASP A 126 -14.90 -14.28 -16.64
CA ASP A 126 -14.01 -14.42 -15.49
C ASP A 126 -12.76 -15.30 -15.75
N ARG A 127 -12.24 -15.25 -16.95
CA ARG A 127 -11.07 -16.03 -17.36
C ARG A 127 -10.13 -15.19 -18.23
N VAL A 128 -8.86 -15.13 -17.85
CA VAL A 128 -7.82 -14.42 -18.62
C VAL A 128 -6.62 -15.33 -18.78
N ARG A 129 -6.22 -15.54 -20.01
CA ARG A 129 -5.00 -16.27 -20.36
C ARG A 129 -3.80 -15.35 -20.23
N VAL A 130 -2.74 -15.85 -19.57
CA VAL A 130 -1.46 -15.17 -19.36
C VAL A 130 -0.37 -15.97 -20.07
N PHE A 131 0.42 -15.29 -20.92
CA PHE A 131 1.44 -15.94 -21.76
C PHE A 131 2.53 -14.96 -22.18
N GLY A 132 3.49 -15.38 -23.01
CA GLY A 132 4.59 -14.55 -23.51
C GLY A 132 5.68 -14.25 -22.48
N ILE A 133 5.62 -14.89 -21.33
CA ILE A 133 6.48 -14.65 -20.18
C ILE A 133 7.93 -15.01 -20.49
N GLN A 134 8.86 -14.11 -20.17
CA GLN A 134 10.29 -14.34 -20.28
C GLN A 134 10.98 -14.18 -18.92
N GLY A 135 11.96 -15.04 -18.69
CA GLY A 135 12.82 -15.02 -17.51
C GLY A 135 14.30 -15.06 -17.88
N ARG A 136 15.13 -14.63 -16.94
CA ARG A 136 16.59 -14.67 -17.04
C ARG A 136 17.17 -15.30 -15.78
N PRO A 137 18.42 -15.79 -15.80
CA PRO A 137 19.08 -16.31 -14.59
C PRO A 137 18.97 -15.37 -13.41
N ALA A 138 18.84 -15.94 -12.21
CA ALA A 138 18.91 -15.18 -10.97
C ALA A 138 20.24 -14.39 -10.88
N THR A 139 20.22 -13.30 -10.12
CA THR A 139 21.44 -12.52 -9.86
C THR A 139 22.34 -13.25 -8.85
N ASP A 140 23.61 -12.89 -8.83
CA ASP A 140 24.60 -13.36 -7.84
C ASP A 140 24.47 -12.66 -6.48
N LYS A 141 23.45 -11.77 -6.33
CA LYS A 141 23.21 -10.99 -5.12
C LYS A 141 21.88 -11.38 -4.48
N LEU A 142 21.87 -11.39 -3.17
CA LEU A 142 20.68 -11.61 -2.37
C LEU A 142 20.22 -10.28 -1.77
N LYS A 143 18.91 -10.03 -1.81
CA LYS A 143 18.29 -8.93 -1.08
C LYS A 143 18.24 -9.30 0.41
N VAL A 144 18.74 -8.41 1.26
CA VAL A 144 18.68 -8.54 2.73
C VAL A 144 17.79 -7.42 3.26
N SER A 145 16.70 -7.79 3.93
CA SER A 145 15.85 -6.84 4.64
C SER A 145 16.33 -6.71 6.09
N ILE A 146 16.61 -5.49 6.52
CA ILE A 146 17.10 -5.20 7.87
C ILE A 146 16.03 -4.39 8.61
N ALA A 147 15.59 -4.88 9.77
CA ALA A 147 14.76 -4.13 10.70
C ALA A 147 15.63 -3.50 11.79
N TYR A 148 15.45 -2.21 12.07
CA TYR A 148 16.19 -1.51 13.09
C TYR A 148 15.31 -0.50 13.85
N ARG A 149 15.68 -0.22 15.11
CA ARG A 149 15.00 0.80 15.91
C ARG A 149 15.41 2.19 15.44
N SER A 150 14.43 3.05 15.18
CA SER A 150 14.65 4.40 14.62
C SER A 150 13.99 5.49 15.47
N GLY A 151 14.04 5.35 16.79
CA GLY A 151 13.47 6.34 17.72
C GLY A 151 11.99 6.10 18.03
N PHE A 152 11.29 7.20 18.31
CA PHE A 152 9.90 7.19 18.76
C PHE A 152 9.06 8.14 17.94
N LYS A 153 7.76 7.86 17.82
CA LYS A 153 6.77 8.72 17.16
C LYS A 153 5.52 8.86 17.99
N ALA A 154 4.78 9.92 17.74
CA ALA A 154 3.39 10.06 18.16
C ALA A 154 2.62 10.84 17.09
N VAL A 155 1.33 10.56 16.98
CA VAL A 155 0.43 11.25 16.04
C VAL A 155 -0.77 11.77 16.83
N GLY A 156 -0.99 13.10 16.78
CA GLY A 156 -2.16 13.76 17.34
C GLY A 156 -3.14 14.17 16.24
N THR A 157 -4.44 14.08 16.52
CA THR A 157 -5.49 14.47 15.58
C THR A 157 -6.56 15.31 16.26
N LEU A 158 -7.06 16.31 15.54
CA LEU A 158 -8.25 17.09 15.88
C LEU A 158 -9.06 17.34 14.63
N ILE A 159 -10.38 17.40 14.74
CA ILE A 159 -11.28 17.68 13.61
C ILE A 159 -11.89 19.07 13.81
N TYR A 160 -11.79 19.91 12.78
CA TYR A 160 -12.42 21.23 12.73
C TYR A 160 -13.56 21.21 11.73
N SER A 161 -14.71 21.71 12.16
CA SER A 161 -15.92 21.74 11.33
C SER A 161 -16.14 23.10 10.68
N TRP A 162 -16.95 23.11 9.62
CA TRP A 162 -17.45 24.30 8.93
C TRP A 162 -18.03 25.34 9.93
N PRO A 163 -18.02 26.66 9.62
CA PRO A 163 -17.30 27.28 8.51
C PRO A 163 -15.78 27.37 8.76
N ASP A 164 -15.01 27.64 7.71
CA ASP A 164 -13.56 27.88 7.77
C ASP A 164 -12.74 26.71 8.37
N ALA A 165 -13.17 25.49 8.10
CA ALA A 165 -12.58 24.29 8.70
C ALA A 165 -11.07 24.19 8.45
N LEU A 166 -10.61 24.47 7.22
CA LEU A 166 -9.18 24.45 6.87
C LEU A 166 -8.41 25.57 7.57
N GLU A 167 -8.93 26.80 7.60
CA GLU A 167 -8.27 27.92 8.25
C GLU A 167 -8.09 27.69 9.75
N LYS A 168 -9.12 27.15 10.41
CA LYS A 168 -9.05 26.74 11.84
C LYS A 168 -8.01 25.67 12.06
N ALA A 169 -7.97 24.63 11.24
CA ALA A 169 -6.97 23.58 11.34
C ALA A 169 -5.55 24.12 11.16
N GLN A 170 -5.33 24.99 10.18
CA GLN A 170 -4.06 25.68 9.96
C GLN A 170 -3.66 26.58 11.14
N HIS A 171 -4.64 27.28 11.73
CA HIS A 171 -4.38 28.13 12.90
C HIS A 171 -4.00 27.27 14.12
N ALA A 172 -4.67 26.15 14.33
CA ALA A 172 -4.33 25.20 15.38
C ALA A 172 -2.91 24.63 15.24
N ASP A 173 -2.48 24.30 14.02
CA ASP A 173 -1.10 23.87 13.75
C ASP A 173 -0.09 24.97 14.11
N ARG A 174 -0.36 26.23 13.74
CA ARG A 174 0.50 27.37 14.13
C ARG A 174 0.62 27.52 15.65
N ILE A 175 -0.51 27.46 16.37
CA ILE A 175 -0.51 27.52 17.85
C ILE A 175 0.31 26.38 18.42
N LEU A 176 0.11 25.16 17.93
CA LEU A 176 0.85 23.99 18.38
C LEU A 176 2.36 24.18 18.20
N ARG A 177 2.81 24.58 17.02
CA ARG A 177 4.23 24.80 16.70
C ARG A 177 4.85 25.87 17.60
N GLU A 178 4.18 27.01 17.79
CA GLU A 178 4.66 28.04 18.72
C GLU A 178 4.82 27.52 20.16
N ARG A 179 3.90 26.67 20.61
CA ARG A 179 3.99 26.06 21.93
C ARG A 179 5.16 25.10 22.04
N LEU A 180 5.37 24.26 21.01
CA LEU A 180 6.51 23.34 20.99
C LEU A 180 7.84 24.10 21.01
N ASP A 181 7.96 25.18 20.27
CA ASP A 181 9.13 26.06 20.26
C ASP A 181 9.38 26.71 21.61
N ARG A 182 8.34 27.26 22.26
CA ARG A 182 8.44 27.86 23.61
C ARG A 182 8.86 26.85 24.67
N LEU A 183 8.55 25.57 24.47
CA LEU A 183 8.96 24.47 25.34
C LEU A 183 10.36 23.96 25.05
N GLY A 184 11.04 24.50 24.02
CA GLY A 184 12.37 24.07 23.60
C GLY A 184 12.39 22.65 23.03
N LEU A 185 11.27 22.15 22.51
CA LEU A 185 11.19 20.79 21.96
C LEU A 185 11.68 20.78 20.51
N SER A 186 12.63 19.90 20.24
CA SER A 186 13.17 19.65 18.91
C SER A 186 12.85 18.23 18.47
N PHE A 187 12.42 18.10 17.21
CA PHE A 187 12.06 16.81 16.61
C PHE A 187 12.87 16.58 15.35
N ASP A 188 13.23 15.33 15.09
CA ASP A 188 13.89 14.94 13.85
C ASP A 188 12.95 15.12 12.64
N ARG A 189 11.65 14.93 12.89
CA ARG A 189 10.58 15.09 11.89
C ARG A 189 9.31 15.65 12.55
N ILE A 190 8.69 16.60 11.87
CA ILE A 190 7.32 17.05 12.12
C ILE A 190 6.59 17.04 10.80
N LEU A 191 5.48 16.31 10.74
CA LEU A 191 4.58 16.28 9.59
C LEU A 191 3.22 16.79 10.00
N THR A 192 2.71 17.79 9.28
CA THR A 192 1.31 18.25 9.40
C THR A 192 0.56 17.90 8.12
N GLU A 193 -0.62 17.32 8.29
CA GLU A 193 -1.52 16.97 7.22
C GLU A 193 -2.92 17.50 7.51
N PHE A 194 -3.58 18.00 6.46
CA PHE A 194 -4.98 18.43 6.48
C PHE A 194 -5.81 17.41 5.73
N VAL A 195 -6.22 16.36 6.45
CA VAL A 195 -6.99 15.24 5.88
C VAL A 195 -8.40 15.73 5.54
N GLY A 196 -8.84 15.41 4.35
CA GLY A 196 -10.07 15.95 3.74
C GLY A 196 -9.81 17.07 2.73
N VAL A 197 -8.58 17.61 2.69
CA VAL A 197 -8.19 18.68 1.73
C VAL A 197 -7.01 18.23 0.87
N SER A 198 -5.84 18.06 1.45
CA SER A 198 -4.60 17.92 0.66
C SER A 198 -3.66 16.80 1.15
N ALA A 199 -4.05 16.01 2.12
CA ALA A 199 -3.17 15.02 2.74
C ALA A 199 -2.69 13.90 1.78
N THR A 200 -3.49 13.58 0.74
CA THR A 200 -3.19 12.48 -0.19
C THR A 200 -2.43 12.96 -1.41
N HIS A 201 -2.87 14.05 -2.04
CA HIS A 201 -2.35 14.52 -3.32
C HIS A 201 -1.60 15.85 -3.23
N GLY A 202 -1.46 16.44 -2.04
CA GLY A 202 -0.76 17.70 -1.85
C GLY A 202 -1.30 18.82 -2.76
N ALA A 203 -0.41 19.47 -3.46
CA ALA A 203 -0.74 20.58 -4.38
C ALA A 203 -1.57 20.16 -5.61
N LEU A 204 -1.70 18.87 -5.90
CA LEU A 204 -2.53 18.37 -7.00
C LEU A 204 -4.00 18.19 -6.62
N THR A 205 -4.35 18.38 -5.34
CA THR A 205 -5.73 18.29 -4.90
C THR A 205 -6.56 19.43 -5.48
N PRO A 206 -7.71 19.16 -6.14
CA PRO A 206 -8.61 20.20 -6.61
C PRO A 206 -9.10 21.07 -5.44
N SER A 207 -9.06 22.41 -5.60
CA SER A 207 -9.43 23.37 -4.56
C SER A 207 -10.88 23.89 -4.68
N GLU A 208 -11.72 23.19 -5.44
CA GLU A 208 -13.02 23.74 -5.88
C GLU A 208 -14.12 23.78 -4.81
N HIS A 209 -13.91 23.09 -3.67
CA HIS A 209 -14.93 23.02 -2.61
C HIS A 209 -14.36 23.31 -1.23
N GLU A 210 -15.07 24.14 -0.47
CA GLU A 210 -14.82 24.29 0.95
C GLU A 210 -15.12 22.96 1.67
N ALA A 211 -14.14 22.44 2.39
CA ALA A 211 -14.33 21.20 3.15
C ALA A 211 -15.25 21.44 4.35
N GLY A 212 -16.31 20.65 4.49
CA GLY A 212 -17.21 20.71 5.65
C GLY A 212 -16.52 20.33 6.96
N GLU A 213 -15.52 19.47 6.87
CA GLU A 213 -14.69 19.01 8.00
C GLU A 213 -13.25 18.82 7.53
N VAL A 214 -12.29 19.19 8.39
CA VAL A 214 -10.85 18.98 8.16
C VAL A 214 -10.25 18.34 9.39
N GLN A 215 -9.60 17.18 9.22
CA GLN A 215 -8.80 16.60 10.29
C GLN A 215 -7.38 17.15 10.21
N LEU A 216 -7.00 17.96 11.21
CA LEU A 216 -5.61 18.25 11.50
C LEU A 216 -4.95 16.99 12.05
N ARG A 217 -3.93 16.49 11.37
CA ARG A 217 -3.10 15.36 11.81
C ARG A 217 -1.65 15.82 11.91
N VAL A 218 -1.09 15.79 13.11
CA VAL A 218 0.31 16.18 13.36
C VAL A 218 1.06 14.99 13.88
N GLY A 219 2.06 14.55 13.13
CA GLY A 219 3.00 13.50 13.52
C GLY A 219 4.35 14.08 13.89
N VAL A 220 4.94 13.60 14.97
CA VAL A 220 6.31 13.93 15.38
C VAL A 220 7.14 12.67 15.53
N GLY A 221 8.45 12.79 15.24
CA GLY A 221 9.44 11.74 15.45
C GLY A 221 10.72 12.30 16.07
N ALA A 222 11.27 11.60 17.07
CA ALA A 222 12.54 11.93 17.70
C ALA A 222 13.25 10.68 18.25
N GLY A 223 14.57 10.77 18.41
CA GLY A 223 15.36 9.72 19.03
C GLY A 223 15.04 9.52 20.52
N ASP A 224 14.57 10.57 21.19
CA ASP A 224 14.23 10.55 22.63
C ASP A 224 12.73 10.40 22.87
N ARG A 225 12.37 9.38 23.66
CA ARG A 225 10.97 9.09 24.04
C ARG A 225 10.32 10.22 24.83
N ALA A 226 11.04 10.87 25.74
CA ALA A 226 10.48 11.88 26.62
C ALA A 226 10.06 13.13 25.82
N THR A 227 10.81 13.51 24.82
CA THR A 227 10.48 14.60 23.89
C THR A 227 9.16 14.31 23.15
N VAL A 228 9.00 13.09 22.60
CA VAL A 228 7.77 12.68 21.94
C VAL A 228 6.60 12.62 22.92
N GLU A 229 6.82 12.13 24.13
CA GLU A 229 5.79 12.09 25.18
C GLU A 229 5.34 13.50 25.59
N ARG A 230 6.26 14.46 25.62
CA ARG A 230 5.91 15.86 25.93
C ARG A 230 4.98 16.46 24.87
N PHE A 231 5.22 16.19 23.57
CA PHE A 231 4.32 16.57 22.48
C PHE A 231 2.89 16.08 22.72
N THR A 232 2.70 14.84 23.18
CA THR A 232 1.34 14.28 23.33
C THR A 232 0.46 15.07 24.30
N ARG A 233 1.05 15.88 25.16
CA ARG A 233 0.35 16.72 26.15
C ARG A 233 -0.12 18.06 25.55
N GLU A 234 0.37 18.43 24.36
CA GLU A 234 0.08 19.72 23.74
C GLU A 234 -1.15 19.67 22.79
N ILE A 235 -1.64 18.49 22.47
CA ILE A 235 -2.82 18.32 21.57
C ILE A 235 -4.12 18.63 22.32
N ALA A 236 -4.35 18.02 23.47
CA ALA A 236 -5.59 18.18 24.24
C ALA A 236 -5.92 19.63 24.59
N PRO A 237 -4.96 20.50 25.00
CA PRO A 237 -5.26 21.89 25.29
C PRO A 237 -5.89 22.67 24.14
N LEU A 238 -5.61 22.31 22.89
CA LEU A 238 -6.19 22.97 21.72
C LEU A 238 -7.71 22.83 21.62
N VAL A 239 -8.31 21.86 22.30
CA VAL A 239 -9.77 21.68 22.34
C VAL A 239 -10.48 22.88 22.99
N LEU A 240 -9.88 23.47 24.01
CA LEU A 240 -10.47 24.61 24.72
C LEU A 240 -9.68 25.93 24.53
N ASN A 241 -8.43 25.84 24.10
CA ASN A 241 -7.54 27.00 23.96
C ASN A 241 -7.14 27.28 22.49
N GLY A 242 -7.72 26.55 21.54
CA GLY A 242 -7.51 26.72 20.10
C GLY A 242 -8.71 27.33 19.39
N PRO A 243 -8.74 27.28 18.05
CA PRO A 243 -9.88 27.73 17.26
C PRO A 243 -11.18 27.01 17.62
N PRO A 244 -12.35 27.64 17.40
CA PRO A 244 -13.64 27.07 17.77
C PRO A 244 -14.05 25.89 16.87
N SER A 245 -15.12 25.20 17.28
CA SER A 245 -15.74 24.10 16.51
C SER A 245 -14.82 22.89 16.29
N VAL A 246 -14.00 22.58 17.30
CA VAL A 246 -13.13 21.41 17.32
C VAL A 246 -13.86 20.21 17.90
N THR A 247 -13.59 19.03 17.33
CA THR A 247 -14.08 17.74 17.79
C THR A 247 -13.05 16.63 17.50
N GLY A 248 -13.43 15.37 17.65
CA GLY A 248 -12.58 14.24 17.22
C GLY A 248 -11.44 13.88 18.18
N PHE A 249 -11.49 14.35 19.43
CA PHE A 249 -10.51 13.97 20.47
C PHE A 249 -10.90 12.67 21.22
N ALA A 250 -11.79 11.86 20.64
CA ALA A 250 -12.31 10.65 21.29
C ALA A 250 -11.24 9.57 21.56
N GLY A 251 -10.13 9.58 20.82
CA GLY A 251 -8.99 8.68 21.02
C GLY A 251 -8.12 9.00 22.25
N GLY A 252 -8.35 10.14 22.91
CA GLY A 252 -7.57 10.61 24.05
C GLY A 252 -6.18 11.12 23.66
N ARG A 253 -5.25 11.07 24.62
CA ARG A 253 -3.87 11.50 24.40
C ARG A 253 -3.17 10.60 23.37
N PRO A 254 -2.42 11.17 22.40
CA PRO A 254 -1.62 10.40 21.46
C PRO A 254 -0.69 9.41 22.18
N LYS A 255 -0.59 8.19 21.64
CA LYS A 255 0.33 7.18 22.18
C LYS A 255 1.72 7.35 21.58
N VAL A 256 2.74 7.15 22.43
CA VAL A 256 4.12 7.08 21.94
C VAL A 256 4.42 5.66 21.51
N GLU A 257 4.86 5.51 20.27
CA GLU A 257 5.22 4.25 19.66
C GLU A 257 6.72 4.24 19.32
N GLU A 258 7.36 3.09 19.48
CA GLU A 258 8.72 2.88 18.98
C GLU A 258 8.66 2.70 17.46
N ILE A 259 9.57 3.35 16.73
CA ILE A 259 9.69 3.20 15.29
C ILE A 259 10.62 2.04 14.99
N VAL A 260 10.09 1.01 14.32
CA VAL A 260 10.90 -0.01 13.66
C VAL A 260 10.94 0.34 12.17
N ALA A 261 12.09 0.75 11.69
CA ALA A 261 12.31 1.04 10.28
C ALA A 261 12.91 -0.17 9.58
N TYR A 262 12.64 -0.28 8.29
CA TYR A 262 13.19 -1.33 7.44
C TYR A 262 14.12 -0.71 6.42
N TRP A 263 15.27 -1.35 6.23
CA TRP A 263 16.21 -1.03 5.16
C TRP A 263 16.12 -2.14 4.10
N PRO A 264 15.76 -1.81 2.84
CA PRO A 264 15.67 -2.79 1.76
C PRO A 264 17.04 -3.24 1.26
#